data_c88fb5b7e2fae1ab118f653211973d44
#
_entry.id   c88fb5b7e2fae1ab118f653211973d44
#
_cell.length_a   1.000
_cell.length_b   1.000
_cell.length_c   1.000
_cell.angle_alpha   90.00
_cell.angle_beta   90.00
_cell.angle_gamma   90.00
#
_symmetry.space_group_name_H-M   'P 1'
#
loop_
_entity.id
_entity.type
_entity.pdbx_description
1 polymer ?
#
loop_
_entity_poly.entity_id
_entity_poly.type
_entity_poly.pdbx_seq_one_letter_code
_entity_poly.pdbx_strand_id
1 'polypeptide(L)'
;MRTLTRAGLAVAAALAITAGAAQAADYPTKTVSLIVPYPAGGGVDTVGRVIANKMSERLGQQVIVVNRPGAGSVIGVRDAARSAPDGYTILMLVTGASLPSNPGYDLQKDFAPIGLVASIPIVIMAHPSVPVKSMTDLIALAKKEPGKLNIGTPPSPTLNYFGAELFKSMTKTDVVIVTYKGTGPLTSDLLGGHVRLAFNTLPPAIGNIKAGTIRAIAVAAPERLAAIPDVPTTKEAGLPLDIVQYYGLVAPAKTPQAIVTRLNKALNEVLAMPDIKQRLIDDGGSAMPSTPAAYAANIKENEGKWAALIKKLGLVVP
;
A
#
# COMPACT_ATOMS: atom_id res chain seq x y z
N MET A 1 27.68 -41.71 31.36
CA MET A 1 27.78 -41.06 30.02
C MET A 1 26.54 -40.25 29.60
N ARG A 2 25.31 -40.51 30.09
CA ARG A 2 24.08 -39.77 29.68
C ARG A 2 23.90 -38.37 30.32
N THR A 3 24.57 -38.06 31.41
CA THR A 3 24.47 -36.76 32.13
C THR A 3 25.36 -35.66 31.52
N LEU A 4 26.53 -36.02 30.99
CA LEU A 4 27.45 -35.07 30.35
C LEU A 4 26.91 -34.53 29.00
N THR A 5 26.16 -35.34 28.24
CA THR A 5 25.53 -34.92 26.98
C THR A 5 24.39 -33.90 27.16
N ARG A 6 23.63 -33.99 28.28
CA ARG A 6 22.55 -33.04 28.57
C ARG A 6 23.07 -31.67 29.02
N ALA A 7 24.18 -31.65 29.78
CA ALA A 7 24.79 -30.38 30.16
C ALA A 7 25.42 -29.63 28.98
N GLY A 8 26.02 -30.36 28.02
CA GLY A 8 26.59 -29.78 26.82
C GLY A 8 25.52 -29.15 25.90
N LEU A 9 24.33 -29.79 25.76
CA LEU A 9 23.22 -29.22 24.98
C LEU A 9 22.63 -27.97 25.62
N ALA A 10 22.52 -27.93 26.96
CA ALA A 10 21.99 -26.76 27.68
C ALA A 10 22.92 -25.55 27.56
N VAL A 11 24.25 -25.74 27.62
CA VAL A 11 25.23 -24.68 27.45
C VAL A 11 25.26 -24.17 26.01
N ALA A 12 25.17 -25.05 25.01
CA ALA A 12 25.08 -24.64 23.60
C ALA A 12 23.80 -23.85 23.28
N ALA A 13 22.65 -24.24 23.87
CA ALA A 13 21.39 -23.51 23.74
C ALA A 13 21.44 -22.14 24.43
N ALA A 14 22.07 -22.02 25.60
CA ALA A 14 22.24 -20.75 26.30
C ALA A 14 23.17 -19.79 25.55
N LEU A 15 24.25 -20.29 24.95
CA LEU A 15 25.16 -19.50 24.10
C LEU A 15 24.51 -19.02 22.81
N ALA A 16 23.61 -19.81 22.20
CA ALA A 16 22.87 -19.41 21.02
C ALA A 16 21.85 -18.26 21.31
N ILE A 17 21.23 -18.25 22.51
CA ILE A 17 20.29 -17.21 22.94
C ILE A 17 21.03 -15.89 23.22
N THR A 18 22.22 -15.94 23.79
CA THR A 18 23.03 -14.74 24.09
C THR A 18 23.63 -14.14 22.82
N ALA A 19 24.01 -14.93 21.83
CA ALA A 19 24.50 -14.42 20.55
C ALA A 19 23.42 -13.68 19.75
N GLY A 20 22.15 -14.14 19.81
CA GLY A 20 21.04 -13.44 19.17
C GLY A 20 20.66 -12.11 19.82
N ALA A 21 20.83 -11.99 21.15
CA ALA A 21 20.56 -10.76 21.88
C ALA A 21 21.64 -9.69 21.66
N ALA A 22 22.91 -10.07 21.51
CA ALA A 22 24.01 -9.15 21.27
C ALA A 22 23.91 -8.47 19.86
N GLN A 23 23.48 -9.20 18.83
CA GLN A 23 23.31 -8.63 17.48
C GLN A 23 22.19 -7.61 17.39
N ALA A 24 21.20 -7.67 18.27
CA ALA A 24 20.08 -6.72 18.27
C ALA A 24 20.39 -5.41 18.99
N ALA A 25 21.40 -5.38 19.87
CA ALA A 25 21.79 -4.20 20.61
C ALA A 25 22.41 -3.12 19.71
N ASP A 26 23.09 -3.51 18.62
CA ASP A 26 23.77 -2.62 17.69
C ASP A 26 23.01 -2.39 16.37
N TYR A 27 21.85 -3.03 16.18
CA TYR A 27 21.07 -2.89 14.94
C TYR A 27 20.39 -1.52 14.82
N PRO A 28 20.46 -0.84 13.67
CA PRO A 28 21.24 -1.14 12.47
C PRO A 28 22.66 -0.54 12.53
N THR A 29 23.66 -1.25 11.97
CA THR A 29 25.05 -0.77 11.84
C THR A 29 25.43 -0.35 10.41
N LYS A 30 24.52 -0.57 9.46
CA LYS A 30 24.67 -0.20 8.04
C LYS A 30 23.32 0.22 7.46
N THR A 31 23.33 0.72 6.23
CA THR A 31 22.13 1.15 5.50
C THR A 31 21.08 0.05 5.43
N VAL A 32 19.81 0.43 5.70
CA VAL A 32 18.62 -0.40 5.52
C VAL A 32 17.97 -0.09 4.17
N SER A 33 17.66 -1.11 3.38
CA SER A 33 16.97 -0.96 2.10
C SER A 33 15.46 -1.13 2.31
N LEU A 34 14.68 -0.11 1.97
CA LEU A 34 13.22 -0.17 1.90
C LEU A 34 12.80 -0.46 0.46
N ILE A 35 12.42 -1.70 0.17
CA ILE A 35 11.85 -2.05 -1.13
C ILE A 35 10.45 -1.41 -1.24
N VAL A 36 10.25 -0.62 -2.31
CA VAL A 36 8.95 -0.14 -2.75
C VAL A 36 8.61 -0.86 -4.06
N PRO A 37 7.58 -1.76 -4.07
CA PRO A 37 7.31 -2.64 -5.21
C PRO A 37 6.51 -1.95 -6.34
N TYR A 38 6.66 -0.62 -6.47
CA TYR A 38 6.02 0.22 -7.47
C TYR A 38 7.00 1.23 -8.07
N PRO A 39 6.69 1.81 -9.25
CA PRO A 39 7.52 2.85 -9.86
C PRO A 39 7.68 4.07 -8.96
N ALA A 40 8.80 4.78 -9.13
CA ALA A 40 9.04 6.07 -8.48
C ALA A 40 7.97 7.12 -8.87
N GLY A 41 7.69 8.06 -7.97
CA GLY A 41 6.70 9.13 -8.15
C GLY A 41 5.25 8.71 -7.94
N GLY A 42 4.98 7.44 -7.61
CA GLY A 42 3.66 6.97 -7.22
C GLY A 42 3.37 7.20 -5.73
N GLY A 43 2.10 7.01 -5.30
CA GLY A 43 1.69 7.26 -3.92
C GLY A 43 2.46 6.41 -2.90
N VAL A 44 2.76 5.15 -3.20
CA VAL A 44 3.56 4.27 -2.32
C VAL A 44 5.01 4.77 -2.20
N ASP A 45 5.60 5.25 -3.30
CA ASP A 45 6.95 5.78 -3.30
C ASP A 45 7.03 7.10 -2.53
N THR A 46 6.06 7.99 -2.72
CA THR A 46 5.97 9.27 -1.99
C THR A 46 5.93 9.04 -0.47
N VAL A 47 5.01 8.20 0.00
CA VAL A 47 4.90 7.85 1.42
C VAL A 47 6.17 7.12 1.90
N GLY A 48 6.68 6.16 1.11
CA GLY A 48 7.88 5.41 1.42
C GLY A 48 9.09 6.29 1.68
N ARG A 49 9.31 7.32 0.85
CA ARG A 49 10.44 8.27 1.01
C ARG A 49 10.31 9.14 2.26
N VAL A 50 9.10 9.62 2.56
CA VAL A 50 8.84 10.39 3.78
C VAL A 50 9.16 9.56 5.02
N ILE A 51 8.66 8.32 5.08
CA ILE A 51 8.89 7.42 6.20
C ILE A 51 10.36 6.99 6.31
N ALA A 52 11.00 6.62 5.18
CA ALA A 52 12.41 6.22 5.14
C ALA A 52 13.34 7.32 5.66
N ASN A 53 13.11 8.57 5.24
CA ASN A 53 13.89 9.72 5.69
C ASN A 53 13.83 9.86 7.21
N LYS A 54 12.63 9.86 7.80
CA LYS A 54 12.43 10.02 9.24
C LYS A 54 12.87 8.80 10.05
N MET A 55 12.71 7.59 9.50
CA MET A 55 13.26 6.39 10.12
C MET A 55 14.80 6.42 10.16
N SER A 56 15.46 7.02 9.16
CA SER A 56 16.92 7.20 9.18
C SER A 56 17.37 8.00 10.40
N GLU A 57 16.66 9.08 10.73
CA GLU A 57 16.92 9.90 11.91
C GLU A 57 16.74 9.08 13.21
N ARG A 58 15.70 8.24 13.29
CA ARG A 58 15.39 7.44 14.49
C ARG A 58 16.30 6.22 14.69
N LEU A 59 16.78 5.67 13.59
CA LEU A 59 17.64 4.48 13.61
C LEU A 59 19.12 4.82 13.71
N GLY A 60 19.52 6.05 13.37
CA GLY A 60 20.92 6.48 13.31
C GLY A 60 21.69 5.91 12.11
N GLN A 61 20.96 5.31 11.16
CA GLN A 61 21.48 4.74 9.91
C GLN A 61 20.54 5.06 8.76
N GLN A 62 21.09 5.20 7.55
CA GLN A 62 20.29 5.50 6.37
C GLN A 62 19.26 4.41 6.07
N VAL A 63 18.01 4.81 5.84
CA VAL A 63 16.98 3.97 5.23
C VAL A 63 16.75 4.49 3.81
N ILE A 64 17.11 3.72 2.81
CA ILE A 64 17.01 4.10 1.39
C ILE A 64 15.88 3.39 0.68
N VAL A 65 15.11 4.13 -0.11
CA VAL A 65 14.06 3.55 -0.95
C VAL A 65 14.66 2.93 -2.20
N VAL A 66 14.31 1.67 -2.47
CA VAL A 66 14.69 0.91 -3.65
C VAL A 66 13.42 0.51 -4.40
N ASN A 67 13.14 1.16 -5.53
CA ASN A 67 11.98 0.80 -6.34
C ASN A 67 12.22 -0.51 -7.09
N ARG A 68 11.30 -1.49 -6.90
CA ARG A 68 11.31 -2.81 -7.57
C ARG A 68 9.94 -3.09 -8.19
N PRO A 69 9.55 -2.35 -9.25
CA PRO A 69 8.24 -2.50 -9.87
C PRO A 69 8.15 -3.77 -10.74
N GLY A 70 6.92 -4.20 -11.01
CA GLY A 70 6.63 -5.25 -11.98
C GLY A 70 5.54 -6.21 -11.52
N ALA A 71 4.74 -6.69 -12.49
CA ALA A 71 3.62 -7.62 -12.29
C ALA A 71 2.70 -7.22 -11.12
N GLY A 72 2.24 -5.95 -11.08
CA GLY A 72 1.33 -5.45 -10.03
C GLY A 72 1.92 -5.45 -8.61
N SER A 73 3.22 -5.42 -8.43
CA SER A 73 4.04 -5.51 -7.20
C SER A 73 4.71 -6.87 -6.96
N VAL A 74 4.31 -7.92 -7.65
CA VAL A 74 4.76 -9.31 -7.40
C VAL A 74 6.28 -9.43 -7.40
N ILE A 75 6.98 -8.76 -8.32
CA ILE A 75 8.44 -8.84 -8.42
C ILE A 75 9.11 -8.33 -7.15
N GLY A 76 8.78 -7.12 -6.73
CA GLY A 76 9.38 -6.50 -5.54
C GLY A 76 9.02 -7.23 -4.23
N VAL A 77 7.79 -7.72 -4.11
CA VAL A 77 7.37 -8.51 -2.93
C VAL A 77 8.14 -9.83 -2.87
N ARG A 78 8.30 -10.53 -4.00
CA ARG A 78 9.07 -11.78 -4.09
C ARG A 78 10.55 -11.57 -3.78
N ASP A 79 11.15 -10.49 -4.28
CA ASP A 79 12.53 -10.13 -3.99
C ASP A 79 12.73 -9.91 -2.49
N ALA A 80 11.81 -9.19 -1.85
CA ALA A 80 11.83 -8.98 -0.41
C ALA A 80 11.69 -10.30 0.37
N ALA A 81 10.74 -11.17 0.00
CA ALA A 81 10.53 -12.46 0.66
C ALA A 81 11.76 -13.36 0.66
N ARG A 82 12.60 -13.24 -0.39
CA ARG A 82 13.83 -14.03 -0.57
C ARG A 82 15.08 -13.38 0.00
N SER A 83 14.97 -12.17 0.52
CA SER A 83 16.11 -11.45 1.12
C SER A 83 16.52 -12.09 2.45
N ALA A 84 17.76 -11.80 2.88
CA ALA A 84 18.25 -12.28 4.16
C ALA A 84 17.37 -11.75 5.33
N PRO A 85 17.05 -12.60 6.32
CA PRO A 85 16.21 -12.19 7.46
C PRO A 85 17.03 -11.48 8.54
N ASP A 86 17.84 -10.49 8.15
CA ASP A 86 18.76 -9.75 9.01
C ASP A 86 18.29 -8.32 9.30
N GLY A 87 17.10 -7.94 8.78
CA GLY A 87 16.49 -6.63 8.96
C GLY A 87 17.02 -5.53 8.04
N TYR A 88 18.04 -5.77 7.22
CA TYR A 88 18.60 -4.76 6.31
C TYR A 88 17.86 -4.65 4.97
N THR A 89 16.92 -5.55 4.72
CA THR A 89 15.92 -5.42 3.66
C THR A 89 14.54 -5.48 4.28
N ILE A 90 13.77 -4.40 4.11
CA ILE A 90 12.37 -4.31 4.52
C ILE A 90 11.53 -3.93 3.31
N LEU A 91 10.24 -4.22 3.35
CA LEU A 91 9.32 -3.98 2.25
C LEU A 91 8.18 -3.07 2.67
N MET A 92 7.82 -2.10 1.84
CA MET A 92 6.54 -1.40 1.91
C MET A 92 5.47 -2.28 1.27
N LEU A 93 4.78 -3.06 2.09
CA LEU A 93 3.68 -3.90 1.65
C LEU A 93 2.40 -3.06 1.52
N VAL A 94 1.64 -3.30 0.45
CA VAL A 94 0.36 -2.64 0.17
C VAL A 94 -0.75 -3.68 0.13
N THR A 95 -1.92 -3.36 0.68
CA THR A 95 -3.11 -4.20 0.57
C THR A 95 -3.39 -4.57 -0.89
N GLY A 96 -3.61 -5.84 -1.14
CA GLY A 96 -3.81 -6.37 -2.49
C GLY A 96 -2.60 -7.12 -3.05
N ALA A 97 -1.45 -7.09 -2.37
CA ALA A 97 -0.26 -7.85 -2.80
C ALA A 97 -0.47 -9.37 -2.82
N SER A 98 -1.48 -9.88 -2.10
CA SER A 98 -1.86 -11.30 -2.09
C SER A 98 -2.88 -11.68 -3.17
N LEU A 99 -3.38 -10.73 -3.93
CA LEU A 99 -4.45 -10.95 -4.91
C LEU A 99 -4.04 -11.76 -6.15
N PRO A 100 -2.77 -11.76 -6.62
CA PRO A 100 -2.35 -12.62 -7.71
C PRO A 100 -2.62 -14.10 -7.38
N SER A 101 -3.11 -14.86 -8.36
CA SER A 101 -3.48 -16.27 -8.18
C SER A 101 -2.29 -17.19 -7.83
N ASN A 102 -1.09 -16.83 -8.24
CA ASN A 102 0.16 -17.53 -7.89
C ASN A 102 1.35 -16.56 -7.80
N PRO A 103 1.43 -15.75 -6.76
CA PRO A 103 2.47 -14.72 -6.65
C PRO A 103 3.87 -15.31 -6.37
N GLY A 104 3.95 -16.56 -5.92
CA GLY A 104 5.19 -17.22 -5.52
C GLY A 104 5.71 -16.75 -4.15
N TYR A 105 4.81 -16.27 -3.30
CA TYR A 105 5.00 -15.95 -1.88
C TYR A 105 3.69 -16.06 -1.12
N ASP A 106 3.78 -16.17 0.21
CA ASP A 106 2.67 -16.19 1.15
C ASP A 106 2.89 -15.08 2.19
N LEU A 107 2.00 -14.09 2.24
CA LEU A 107 2.21 -12.91 3.10
C LEU A 107 2.27 -13.25 4.59
N GLN A 108 1.58 -14.33 5.02
CA GLN A 108 1.55 -14.72 6.41
C GLN A 108 2.73 -15.63 6.82
N LYS A 109 3.35 -16.34 5.85
CA LYS A 109 4.45 -17.28 6.12
C LYS A 109 5.83 -16.69 5.81
N ASP A 110 5.92 -15.88 4.74
CA ASP A 110 7.20 -15.42 4.21
C ASP A 110 7.61 -14.05 4.77
N PHE A 111 6.74 -13.41 5.58
CA PHE A 111 7.03 -12.11 6.17
C PHE A 111 6.80 -12.05 7.68
N ALA A 112 7.62 -11.24 8.33
CA ALA A 112 7.45 -10.77 9.71
C ALA A 112 6.89 -9.33 9.65
N PRO A 113 5.63 -9.10 10.05
CA PRO A 113 5.05 -7.76 10.11
C PRO A 113 5.83 -6.86 11.06
N ILE A 114 6.13 -5.63 10.63
CA ILE A 114 6.75 -4.59 11.46
C ILE A 114 5.65 -3.67 11.99
N GLY A 115 4.82 -3.10 11.14
CA GLY A 115 3.72 -2.23 11.54
C GLY A 115 3.05 -1.55 10.35
N LEU A 116 1.81 -1.10 10.55
CA LEU A 116 1.10 -0.25 9.60
C LEU A 116 1.78 1.13 9.52
N VAL A 117 1.73 1.72 8.36
CA VAL A 117 2.23 3.06 8.07
C VAL A 117 1.06 4.03 7.90
N ALA A 118 0.19 3.75 6.93
CA ALA A 118 -0.92 4.63 6.60
C ALA A 118 -2.08 3.87 5.95
N SER A 119 -3.29 4.43 6.07
CA SER A 119 -4.44 4.12 5.24
C SER A 119 -4.55 5.16 4.13
N ILE A 120 -4.68 4.70 2.88
CA ILE A 120 -4.75 5.56 1.69
C ILE A 120 -5.98 5.16 0.87
N PRO A 121 -7.06 5.93 0.92
CA PRO A 121 -8.24 5.68 0.10
C PRO A 121 -7.97 5.89 -1.39
N ILE A 122 -8.80 5.24 -2.21
CA ILE A 122 -8.85 5.50 -3.64
C ILE A 122 -9.78 6.69 -3.89
N VAL A 123 -9.37 7.56 -4.80
CA VAL A 123 -10.15 8.71 -5.28
C VAL A 123 -10.52 8.49 -6.74
N ILE A 124 -11.78 8.71 -7.04
CA ILE A 124 -12.30 8.71 -8.40
C ILE A 124 -12.08 10.11 -8.97
N MET A 125 -11.33 10.19 -10.05
CA MET A 125 -10.88 11.43 -10.64
C MET A 125 -11.31 11.52 -12.11
N ALA A 126 -11.52 12.75 -12.60
CA ALA A 126 -11.84 13.04 -13.98
C ALA A 126 -10.96 14.17 -14.54
N HIS A 127 -10.59 14.08 -15.81
CA HIS A 127 -10.07 15.23 -16.53
C HIS A 127 -11.16 16.31 -16.67
N PRO A 128 -10.86 17.61 -16.55
CA PRO A 128 -11.86 18.68 -16.57
C PRO A 128 -12.70 18.74 -17.85
N SER A 129 -12.21 18.24 -18.98
CA SER A 129 -12.96 18.16 -20.25
C SER A 129 -14.13 17.17 -20.22
N VAL A 130 -14.15 16.26 -19.23
CA VAL A 130 -15.26 15.32 -19.08
C VAL A 130 -16.42 16.03 -18.38
N PRO A 131 -17.64 16.03 -18.95
CA PRO A 131 -18.78 16.78 -18.43
C PRO A 131 -19.43 16.05 -17.23
N VAL A 132 -18.61 15.71 -16.21
CA VAL A 132 -19.08 15.07 -14.97
C VAL A 132 -18.59 15.87 -13.77
N LYS A 133 -19.51 16.11 -12.81
CA LYS A 133 -19.23 16.80 -11.56
C LYS A 133 -19.56 15.93 -10.33
N SER A 134 -20.25 14.81 -10.55
CA SER A 134 -20.72 13.91 -9.49
C SER A 134 -20.63 12.45 -9.94
N MET A 135 -20.78 11.53 -8.99
CA MET A 135 -20.93 10.09 -9.30
C MET A 135 -22.18 9.82 -10.14
N THR A 136 -23.27 10.56 -9.90
CA THR A 136 -24.50 10.44 -10.70
C THR A 136 -24.24 10.80 -12.15
N ASP A 137 -23.55 11.93 -12.42
CA ASP A 137 -23.19 12.32 -13.78
C ASP A 137 -22.29 11.28 -14.44
N LEU A 138 -21.31 10.75 -13.69
CA LEU A 138 -20.39 9.72 -14.17
C LEU A 138 -21.14 8.45 -14.58
N ILE A 139 -22.03 7.96 -13.74
CA ILE A 139 -22.85 6.78 -14.02
C ILE A 139 -23.76 7.01 -15.22
N ALA A 140 -24.41 8.19 -15.29
CA ALA A 140 -25.27 8.56 -16.41
C ALA A 140 -24.49 8.62 -17.75
N LEU A 141 -23.30 9.23 -17.74
CA LEU A 141 -22.41 9.29 -18.92
C LEU A 141 -21.97 7.89 -19.35
N ALA A 142 -21.56 7.05 -18.40
CA ALA A 142 -21.13 5.69 -18.69
C ALA A 142 -22.25 4.82 -19.30
N LYS A 143 -23.49 5.01 -18.85
CA LYS A 143 -24.67 4.35 -19.44
C LYS A 143 -25.05 4.89 -20.82
N LYS A 144 -24.83 6.20 -21.06
CA LYS A 144 -25.10 6.84 -22.36
C LYS A 144 -24.10 6.47 -23.43
N GLU A 145 -22.85 6.21 -23.03
CA GLU A 145 -21.72 5.94 -23.93
C GLU A 145 -21.09 4.58 -23.66
N PRO A 146 -21.82 3.44 -23.83
CA PRO A 146 -21.27 2.11 -23.55
C PRO A 146 -20.02 1.83 -24.39
N GLY A 147 -18.97 1.31 -23.76
CA GLY A 147 -17.69 0.98 -24.38
C GLY A 147 -16.80 2.17 -24.77
N LYS A 148 -17.25 3.44 -24.57
CA LYS A 148 -16.49 4.63 -24.98
C LYS A 148 -15.76 5.33 -23.85
N LEU A 149 -16.22 5.15 -22.59
CA LEU A 149 -15.61 5.78 -21.44
C LEU A 149 -14.46 4.93 -20.93
N ASN A 150 -13.26 5.50 -20.88
CA ASN A 150 -12.09 4.82 -20.33
C ASN A 150 -11.81 5.26 -18.90
N ILE A 151 -11.42 4.29 -18.07
CA ILE A 151 -10.98 4.47 -16.68
C ILE A 151 -9.54 3.97 -16.56
N GLY A 152 -8.62 4.86 -16.26
CA GLY A 152 -7.24 4.52 -15.96
C GLY A 152 -7.09 3.96 -14.54
N THR A 153 -6.28 2.92 -14.42
CA THR A 153 -5.90 2.33 -13.13
C THR A 153 -4.41 1.95 -13.15
N PRO A 154 -3.74 1.83 -11.99
CA PRO A 154 -2.52 1.04 -11.90
C PRO A 154 -2.77 -0.40 -12.37
N PRO A 155 -1.71 -1.22 -12.59
CA PRO A 155 -1.89 -2.53 -13.21
C PRO A 155 -2.75 -3.47 -12.34
N SER A 156 -3.36 -4.47 -12.99
CA SER A 156 -3.86 -5.65 -12.30
C SER A 156 -2.68 -6.49 -11.77
N PRO A 157 -2.80 -7.12 -10.60
CA PRO A 157 -3.87 -6.98 -9.65
C PRO A 157 -3.56 -5.89 -8.59
N THR A 158 -4.34 -4.83 -8.56
CA THR A 158 -4.28 -3.79 -7.51
C THR A 158 -5.68 -3.42 -7.06
N LEU A 159 -5.83 -2.85 -5.87
CA LEU A 159 -7.15 -2.41 -5.39
C LEU A 159 -7.74 -1.31 -6.25
N ASN A 160 -6.95 -0.50 -6.93
CA ASN A 160 -7.41 0.49 -7.88
C ASN A 160 -8.11 -0.18 -9.07
N TYR A 161 -7.49 -1.23 -9.62
CA TYR A 161 -8.06 -2.02 -10.71
C TYR A 161 -9.37 -2.68 -10.28
N PHE A 162 -9.37 -3.38 -9.14
CA PHE A 162 -10.58 -4.01 -8.61
C PHE A 162 -11.66 -3.00 -8.25
N GLY A 163 -11.29 -1.80 -7.82
CA GLY A 163 -12.24 -0.71 -7.60
C GLY A 163 -12.96 -0.29 -8.86
N ALA A 164 -12.26 -0.19 -9.98
CA ALA A 164 -12.88 0.10 -11.27
C ALA A 164 -13.77 -1.05 -11.77
N GLU A 165 -13.35 -2.31 -11.58
CA GLU A 165 -14.18 -3.48 -11.89
C GLU A 165 -15.43 -3.54 -11.00
N LEU A 166 -15.29 -3.23 -9.71
CA LEU A 166 -16.42 -3.17 -8.78
C LEU A 166 -17.39 -2.06 -9.17
N PHE A 167 -16.90 -0.87 -9.54
CA PHE A 167 -17.70 0.21 -10.09
C PHE A 167 -18.51 -0.26 -11.32
N LYS A 168 -17.85 -0.87 -12.29
CA LYS A 168 -18.46 -1.43 -13.50
C LYS A 168 -19.57 -2.43 -13.16
N SER A 169 -19.30 -3.37 -12.27
CA SER A 169 -20.25 -4.39 -11.82
C SER A 169 -21.46 -3.79 -11.09
N MET A 170 -21.24 -2.91 -10.12
CA MET A 170 -22.31 -2.32 -9.30
C MET A 170 -23.22 -1.39 -10.10
N THR A 171 -22.66 -0.64 -11.04
CA THR A 171 -23.40 0.32 -11.88
C THR A 171 -23.99 -0.28 -13.13
N LYS A 172 -23.59 -1.53 -13.48
CA LYS A 172 -23.94 -2.22 -14.72
C LYS A 172 -23.61 -1.37 -15.94
N THR A 173 -22.44 -0.73 -15.94
CA THR A 173 -21.95 0.10 -17.03
C THR A 173 -20.88 -0.63 -17.83
N ASP A 174 -20.80 -0.34 -19.12
CA ASP A 174 -19.75 -0.82 -20.00
C ASP A 174 -18.68 0.26 -20.15
N VAL A 175 -17.66 0.21 -19.28
CA VAL A 175 -16.49 1.09 -19.31
C VAL A 175 -15.25 0.27 -19.65
N VAL A 176 -14.28 0.90 -20.32
CA VAL A 176 -13.00 0.29 -20.68
C VAL A 176 -11.97 0.61 -19.61
N ILE A 177 -11.38 -0.41 -19.00
CA ILE A 177 -10.31 -0.22 -18.01
C ILE A 177 -8.97 -0.24 -18.73
N VAL A 178 -8.19 0.85 -18.56
CA VAL A 178 -6.86 1.03 -19.14
C VAL A 178 -5.83 0.98 -18.02
N THR A 179 -4.91 0.02 -18.07
CA THR A 179 -3.91 -0.18 -17.02
C THR A 179 -2.61 0.56 -17.33
N TYR A 180 -2.06 1.20 -16.33
CA TYR A 180 -0.79 1.94 -16.34
C TYR A 180 0.26 1.22 -15.49
N LYS A 181 1.55 1.48 -15.72
CA LYS A 181 2.63 0.88 -14.92
C LYS A 181 2.64 1.33 -13.45
N GLY A 182 1.85 2.34 -13.08
CA GLY A 182 1.74 2.86 -11.72
C GLY A 182 0.91 4.13 -11.65
N THR A 183 0.73 4.67 -10.44
CA THR A 183 -0.09 5.87 -10.18
C THR A 183 0.50 7.15 -10.76
N GLY A 184 1.82 7.28 -10.86
CA GLY A 184 2.50 8.45 -11.45
C GLY A 184 2.19 8.60 -12.93
N PRO A 185 2.54 7.63 -13.81
CA PRO A 185 2.19 7.67 -15.24
C PRO A 185 0.69 7.86 -15.50
N LEU A 186 -0.17 7.22 -14.69
CA LEU A 186 -1.62 7.42 -14.76
C LEU A 186 -2.01 8.88 -14.51
N THR A 187 -1.42 9.52 -13.50
CA THR A 187 -1.72 10.93 -13.20
C THR A 187 -1.27 11.85 -14.33
N SER A 188 -0.12 11.58 -14.94
CA SER A 188 0.36 12.36 -16.10
C SER A 188 -0.59 12.27 -17.30
N ASP A 189 -1.07 11.07 -17.62
CA ASP A 189 -2.01 10.86 -18.74
C ASP A 189 -3.41 11.40 -18.44
N LEU A 190 -3.86 11.34 -17.18
CA LEU A 190 -5.10 11.98 -16.76
C LEU A 190 -5.00 13.50 -16.90
N LEU A 191 -3.89 14.10 -16.51
CA LEU A 191 -3.62 15.55 -16.64
C LEU A 191 -3.57 15.98 -18.12
N GLY A 192 -2.98 15.12 -18.97
CA GLY A 192 -2.94 15.35 -20.44
C GLY A 192 -4.26 15.08 -21.17
N GLY A 193 -5.27 14.54 -20.48
CA GLY A 193 -6.56 14.16 -21.09
C GLY A 193 -6.50 12.90 -21.97
N HIS A 194 -5.37 12.15 -21.95
CA HIS A 194 -5.22 10.89 -22.69
C HIS A 194 -6.08 9.77 -22.10
N VAL A 195 -6.31 9.82 -20.80
CA VAL A 195 -7.36 9.04 -20.12
C VAL A 195 -8.36 9.99 -19.48
N ARG A 196 -9.66 9.67 -19.59
CA ARG A 196 -10.74 10.58 -19.18
C ARG A 196 -11.05 10.52 -17.69
N LEU A 197 -10.90 9.33 -17.09
CA LEU A 197 -11.18 9.04 -15.68
C LEU A 197 -10.04 8.22 -15.07
N ALA A 198 -9.88 8.29 -13.77
CA ALA A 198 -8.92 7.47 -13.03
C ALA A 198 -9.47 7.02 -11.68
N PHE A 199 -9.17 5.78 -11.32
CA PHE A 199 -9.23 5.27 -9.95
C PHE A 199 -7.81 5.29 -9.41
N ASN A 200 -7.44 6.32 -8.66
CA ASN A 200 -6.07 6.58 -8.26
C ASN A 200 -5.98 6.92 -6.77
N THR A 201 -4.78 6.91 -6.20
CA THR A 201 -4.52 7.47 -4.88
C THR A 201 -4.29 8.98 -4.96
N LEU A 202 -4.55 9.70 -3.86
CA LEU A 202 -4.47 11.16 -3.85
C LEU A 202 -3.06 11.74 -3.94
N PRO A 203 -2.00 11.14 -3.32
CA PRO A 203 -0.69 11.79 -3.22
C PRO A 203 -0.11 12.32 -4.55
N PRO A 204 -0.12 11.56 -5.66
CA PRO A 204 0.43 12.07 -6.93
C PRO A 204 -0.47 13.10 -7.63
N ALA A 205 -1.72 13.28 -7.20
CA ALA A 205 -2.72 14.11 -7.87
C ALA A 205 -3.16 15.33 -7.07
N ILE A 206 -2.83 15.41 -5.77
CA ILE A 206 -3.38 16.45 -4.88
C ILE A 206 -3.08 17.88 -5.36
N GLY A 207 -1.86 18.15 -5.84
CA GLY A 207 -1.49 19.46 -6.38
C GLY A 207 -2.36 19.84 -7.58
N ASN A 208 -2.61 18.91 -8.48
CA ASN A 208 -3.44 19.10 -9.67
C ASN A 208 -4.93 19.27 -9.32
N ILE A 209 -5.41 18.57 -8.28
CA ILE A 209 -6.80 18.74 -7.80
C ILE A 209 -6.97 20.13 -7.20
N LYS A 210 -6.05 20.58 -6.35
CA LYS A 210 -6.07 21.93 -5.77
C LYS A 210 -5.95 23.02 -6.82
N ALA A 211 -5.20 22.79 -7.90
CA ALA A 211 -5.09 23.69 -9.04
C ALA A 211 -6.29 23.61 -10.02
N GLY A 212 -7.23 22.68 -9.83
CA GLY A 212 -8.37 22.48 -10.71
C GLY A 212 -8.05 21.84 -12.07
N THR A 213 -6.82 21.36 -12.29
CA THR A 213 -6.40 20.69 -13.51
C THR A 213 -6.78 19.20 -13.55
N ILE A 214 -7.16 18.63 -12.42
CA ILE A 214 -7.83 17.34 -12.26
C ILE A 214 -9.03 17.58 -11.34
N ARG A 215 -10.17 16.94 -11.64
CA ARG A 215 -11.36 16.99 -10.79
C ARG A 215 -11.47 15.71 -9.98
N ALA A 216 -11.52 15.82 -8.64
CA ALA A 216 -11.93 14.71 -7.79
C ALA A 216 -13.46 14.61 -7.77
N ILE A 217 -14.00 13.43 -8.00
CA ILE A 217 -15.44 13.16 -8.09
C ILE A 217 -15.97 12.58 -6.80
N ALA A 218 -15.28 11.59 -6.23
CA ALA A 218 -15.63 10.96 -4.97
C ALA A 218 -14.44 10.24 -4.35
N VAL A 219 -14.51 10.02 -3.05
CA VAL A 219 -13.52 9.26 -2.27
C VAL A 219 -14.12 7.92 -1.87
N ALA A 220 -13.42 6.83 -2.18
CA ALA A 220 -13.84 5.47 -1.81
C ALA A 220 -13.39 5.12 -0.38
N ALA A 221 -13.90 5.89 0.60
CA ALA A 221 -13.62 5.75 2.02
C ALA A 221 -14.89 5.91 2.86
N PRO A 222 -14.88 5.48 4.13
CA PRO A 222 -15.99 5.68 5.05
C PRO A 222 -16.30 7.17 5.31
N GLU A 223 -15.26 8.03 5.29
CA GLU A 223 -15.33 9.46 5.60
C GLU A 223 -14.62 10.28 4.51
N ARG A 224 -14.97 11.57 4.41
CA ARG A 224 -14.28 12.53 3.53
C ARG A 224 -12.84 12.73 3.95
N LEU A 225 -11.98 13.07 2.99
CA LEU A 225 -10.59 13.37 3.27
C LEU A 225 -10.39 14.84 3.64
N ALA A 226 -9.66 15.10 4.72
CA ALA A 226 -9.35 16.46 5.16
C ALA A 226 -8.58 17.27 4.09
N ALA A 227 -7.79 16.60 3.24
CA ALA A 227 -7.06 17.25 2.14
C ALA A 227 -7.98 17.81 1.03
N ILE A 228 -9.20 17.25 0.88
CA ILE A 228 -10.20 17.59 -0.13
C ILE A 228 -11.62 17.50 0.48
N PRO A 229 -11.97 18.32 1.48
CA PRO A 229 -13.16 18.17 2.31
C PRO A 229 -14.48 18.35 1.53
N ASP A 230 -14.44 19.07 0.42
CA ASP A 230 -15.62 19.31 -0.43
C ASP A 230 -15.96 18.09 -1.31
N VAL A 231 -15.06 17.13 -1.44
CA VAL A 231 -15.28 15.93 -2.24
C VAL A 231 -16.04 14.89 -1.42
N PRO A 232 -17.24 14.45 -1.87
CA PRO A 232 -18.04 13.48 -1.12
C PRO A 232 -17.40 12.10 -1.12
N THR A 233 -17.77 11.28 -0.15
CA THR A 233 -17.51 9.84 -0.22
C THR A 233 -18.37 9.19 -1.30
N THR A 234 -17.95 8.05 -1.80
CA THR A 234 -18.77 7.26 -2.74
C THR A 234 -20.09 6.83 -2.12
N LYS A 235 -20.14 6.62 -0.79
CA LYS A 235 -21.36 6.30 -0.05
C LYS A 235 -22.36 7.50 -0.04
N GLU A 236 -21.86 8.71 0.26
CA GLU A 236 -22.66 9.95 0.19
C GLU A 236 -23.17 10.20 -1.23
N ALA A 237 -22.38 9.80 -2.23
CA ALA A 237 -22.73 9.90 -3.65
C ALA A 237 -23.62 8.74 -4.17
N GLY A 238 -24.16 7.90 -3.29
CA GLY A 238 -25.12 6.85 -3.62
C GLY A 238 -24.52 5.54 -4.14
N LEU A 239 -23.18 5.39 -4.15
CA LEU A 239 -22.49 4.16 -4.55
C LEU A 239 -21.48 3.76 -3.47
N PRO A 240 -21.83 2.87 -2.52
CA PRO A 240 -20.98 2.54 -1.37
C PRO A 240 -19.77 1.67 -1.78
N LEU A 241 -18.77 2.30 -2.35
CA LEU A 241 -17.45 1.72 -2.60
C LEU A 241 -16.53 2.09 -1.44
N ASP A 242 -16.12 1.10 -0.65
CA ASP A 242 -15.13 1.25 0.42
C ASP A 242 -13.85 0.52 0.01
N ILE A 243 -12.89 1.30 -0.50
CA ILE A 243 -11.64 0.78 -1.06
C ILE A 243 -10.47 1.56 -0.47
N VAL A 244 -10.03 1.12 0.69
CA VAL A 244 -8.90 1.70 1.40
C VAL A 244 -7.69 0.78 1.25
N GLN A 245 -6.57 1.34 0.82
CA GLN A 245 -5.28 0.65 0.81
C GLN A 245 -4.58 0.89 2.15
N TYR A 246 -4.06 -0.17 2.75
CA TYR A 246 -3.18 -0.07 3.90
C TYR A 246 -1.74 -0.27 3.44
N TYR A 247 -0.90 0.68 3.78
CA TYR A 247 0.55 0.59 3.62
C TYR A 247 1.16 0.19 4.94
N GLY A 248 2.10 -0.74 4.92
CA GLY A 248 2.79 -1.17 6.13
C GLY A 248 4.18 -1.70 5.82
N LEU A 249 5.01 -1.79 6.83
CA LEU A 249 6.35 -2.35 6.73
C LEU A 249 6.38 -3.79 7.18
N VAL A 250 7.04 -4.64 6.37
CA VAL A 250 7.33 -6.03 6.72
C VAL A 250 8.80 -6.32 6.48
N ALA A 251 9.34 -7.29 7.21
CA ALA A 251 10.67 -7.88 6.96
C ALA A 251 10.50 -9.33 6.46
N PRO A 252 11.54 -9.97 5.87
CA PRO A 252 11.52 -11.40 5.59
C PRO A 252 11.19 -12.22 6.84
N ALA A 253 10.49 -13.33 6.66
CA ALA A 253 10.23 -14.27 7.75
C ALA A 253 11.53 -14.69 8.45
N LYS A 254 11.47 -15.03 9.72
CA LYS A 254 12.64 -15.36 10.57
C LYS A 254 13.56 -14.17 10.91
N THR A 255 13.24 -12.94 10.51
CA THR A 255 13.94 -11.76 11.05
C THR A 255 13.81 -11.77 12.58
N PRO A 256 14.93 -11.64 13.32
CA PRO A 256 14.91 -11.69 14.78
C PRO A 256 13.89 -10.73 15.39
N GLN A 257 13.13 -11.20 16.37
CA GLN A 257 12.06 -10.40 17.00
C GLN A 257 12.57 -9.07 17.57
N ALA A 258 13.80 -9.04 18.09
CA ALA A 258 14.41 -7.82 18.61
C ALA A 258 14.60 -6.75 17.51
N ILE A 259 14.96 -7.17 16.28
CA ILE A 259 15.06 -6.28 15.12
C ILE A 259 13.66 -5.78 14.70
N VAL A 260 12.67 -6.67 14.63
CA VAL A 260 11.28 -6.28 14.33
C VAL A 260 10.78 -5.26 15.34
N THR A 261 11.05 -5.49 16.64
CA THR A 261 10.67 -4.57 17.71
C THR A 261 11.36 -3.21 17.58
N ARG A 262 12.66 -3.20 17.24
CA ARG A 262 13.42 -1.95 17.02
C ARG A 262 12.86 -1.15 15.82
N LEU A 263 12.55 -1.83 14.71
CA LEU A 263 11.95 -1.21 13.53
C LEU A 263 10.53 -0.70 13.82
N ASN A 264 9.71 -1.48 14.52
CA ASN A 264 8.36 -1.06 14.91
C ASN A 264 8.38 0.17 15.82
N LYS A 265 9.29 0.20 16.81
CA LYS A 265 9.46 1.36 17.69
C LYS A 265 9.81 2.60 16.87
N ALA A 266 10.83 2.52 16.01
CA ALA A 266 11.24 3.64 15.16
C ALA A 266 10.11 4.12 14.26
N LEU A 267 9.35 3.19 13.63
CA LEU A 267 8.20 3.52 12.80
C LEU A 267 7.12 4.27 13.60
N ASN A 268 6.72 3.76 14.76
CA ASN A 268 5.67 4.38 15.56
C ASN A 268 6.10 5.75 16.10
N GLU A 269 7.37 5.94 16.45
CA GLU A 269 7.92 7.26 16.81
C GLU A 269 7.81 8.25 15.63
N VAL A 270 8.11 7.81 14.40
CA VAL A 270 7.96 8.62 13.19
C VAL A 270 6.48 8.96 12.95
N LEU A 271 5.59 7.99 13.04
CA LEU A 271 4.15 8.19 12.83
C LEU A 271 3.49 9.06 13.91
N ALA A 272 4.10 9.18 15.09
CA ALA A 272 3.64 10.06 16.16
C ALA A 272 4.01 11.54 15.92
N MET A 273 4.98 11.84 15.04
CA MET A 273 5.44 13.19 14.77
C MET A 273 4.34 14.04 14.12
N PRO A 274 4.08 15.28 14.61
CA PRO A 274 3.02 16.13 14.07
C PRO A 274 3.17 16.46 12.59
N ASP A 275 4.41 16.72 12.13
CA ASP A 275 4.73 17.01 10.72
C ASP A 275 4.45 15.81 9.81
N ILE A 276 4.72 14.59 10.27
CA ILE A 276 4.42 13.36 9.52
C ILE A 276 2.93 13.09 9.48
N LYS A 277 2.22 13.25 10.59
CA LYS A 277 0.74 13.13 10.61
C LYS A 277 0.11 14.11 9.64
N GLN A 278 0.51 15.39 9.71
CA GLN A 278 -0.01 16.41 8.82
C GLN A 278 0.34 16.12 7.37
N ARG A 279 1.56 15.69 7.10
CA ARG A 279 1.99 15.32 5.74
C ARG A 279 1.13 14.18 5.17
N LEU A 280 0.85 13.13 5.96
CA LEU A 280 0.00 12.02 5.51
C LEU A 280 -1.44 12.48 5.28
N ILE A 281 -1.98 13.38 6.13
CA ILE A 281 -3.30 13.98 5.93
C ILE A 281 -3.31 14.80 4.63
N ASP A 282 -2.33 15.64 4.39
CA ASP A 282 -2.22 16.46 3.18
C ASP A 282 -2.12 15.60 1.90
N ASP A 283 -1.49 14.44 2.00
CA ASP A 283 -1.41 13.42 0.95
C ASP A 283 -2.70 12.56 0.86
N GLY A 284 -3.73 12.85 1.66
CA GLY A 284 -5.03 12.17 1.62
C GLY A 284 -5.07 10.83 2.30
N GLY A 285 -4.16 10.59 3.23
CA GLY A 285 -4.11 9.40 4.05
C GLY A 285 -4.24 9.70 5.54
N SER A 286 -4.11 8.67 6.35
CA SER A 286 -4.05 8.77 7.81
C SER A 286 -2.94 7.89 8.35
N ALA A 287 -2.14 8.41 9.29
CA ALA A 287 -1.13 7.62 9.98
C ALA A 287 -1.78 6.49 10.79
N MET A 288 -1.18 5.31 10.76
CA MET A 288 -1.71 4.11 11.42
C MET A 288 -0.65 3.44 12.32
N PRO A 289 -0.25 4.06 13.43
CA PRO A 289 0.67 3.41 14.36
C PRO A 289 0.05 2.10 14.88
N SER A 290 0.84 1.03 14.90
CA SER A 290 0.34 -0.29 15.27
C SER A 290 1.43 -1.18 15.84
N THR A 291 1.02 -2.23 16.56
CA THR A 291 1.91 -3.33 16.91
C THR A 291 2.11 -4.27 15.73
N PRO A 292 3.20 -5.08 15.69
CA PRO A 292 3.37 -6.13 14.70
C PRO A 292 2.19 -7.12 14.62
N ALA A 293 1.62 -7.48 15.79
CA ALA A 293 0.48 -8.38 15.87
C ALA A 293 -0.80 -7.78 15.28
N ALA A 294 -1.06 -6.48 15.52
CA ALA A 294 -2.20 -5.78 14.94
C ALA A 294 -2.07 -5.69 13.41
N TYR A 295 -0.85 -5.47 12.90
CA TYR A 295 -0.63 -5.46 11.46
C TYR A 295 -0.76 -6.85 10.84
N ALA A 296 -0.29 -7.92 11.50
CA ALA A 296 -0.52 -9.29 11.06
C ALA A 296 -2.03 -9.60 10.91
N ALA A 297 -2.83 -9.18 11.89
CA ALA A 297 -4.29 -9.33 11.85
C ALA A 297 -4.91 -8.56 10.68
N ASN A 298 -4.46 -7.32 10.42
CA ASN A 298 -4.90 -6.50 9.30
C ASN A 298 -4.58 -7.14 7.94
N ILE A 299 -3.38 -7.72 7.77
CA ILE A 299 -3.01 -8.46 6.55
C ILE A 299 -4.02 -9.60 6.32
N LYS A 300 -4.22 -10.46 7.32
CA LYS A 300 -5.12 -11.62 7.24
C LYS A 300 -6.57 -11.23 6.93
N GLU A 301 -7.08 -10.20 7.59
CA GLU A 301 -8.44 -9.69 7.39
C GLU A 301 -8.62 -9.19 5.95
N ASN A 302 -7.68 -8.37 5.46
CA ASN A 302 -7.76 -7.82 4.10
C ASN A 302 -7.62 -8.90 3.03
N GLU A 303 -6.75 -9.89 3.20
CA GLU A 303 -6.67 -11.05 2.31
C GLU A 303 -8.03 -11.75 2.20
N GLY A 304 -8.67 -12.05 3.33
CA GLY A 304 -9.99 -12.70 3.36
C GLY A 304 -11.09 -11.84 2.73
N LYS A 305 -11.15 -10.54 3.06
CA LYS A 305 -12.13 -9.58 2.51
C LYS A 305 -12.06 -9.53 0.98
N TRP A 306 -10.86 -9.34 0.44
CA TRP A 306 -10.68 -9.16 -1.00
C TRP A 306 -10.82 -10.46 -1.78
N ALA A 307 -10.32 -11.59 -1.27
CA ALA A 307 -10.53 -12.89 -1.89
C ALA A 307 -12.02 -13.26 -1.99
N ALA A 308 -12.80 -13.00 -0.94
CA ALA A 308 -14.25 -13.23 -0.93
C ALA A 308 -14.96 -12.32 -1.96
N LEU A 309 -14.57 -11.04 -2.07
CA LEU A 309 -15.17 -10.10 -3.01
C LEU A 309 -14.87 -10.47 -4.47
N ILE A 310 -13.62 -10.80 -4.78
CA ILE A 310 -13.18 -11.24 -6.11
C ILE A 310 -13.97 -12.48 -6.55
N LYS A 311 -14.08 -13.48 -5.66
CA LYS A 311 -14.87 -14.69 -5.92
C LYS A 311 -16.35 -14.37 -6.16
N LYS A 312 -16.95 -13.51 -5.31
CA LYS A 312 -18.36 -13.10 -5.44
C LYS A 312 -18.65 -12.42 -6.78
N LEU A 313 -17.70 -11.63 -7.28
CA LEU A 313 -17.84 -10.87 -8.53
C LEU A 313 -17.43 -11.68 -9.77
N GLY A 314 -16.89 -12.89 -9.60
CA GLY A 314 -16.36 -13.70 -10.71
C GLY A 314 -15.20 -13.03 -11.44
N LEU A 315 -14.42 -12.16 -10.75
CA LEU A 315 -13.31 -11.46 -11.35
C LEU A 315 -12.11 -12.39 -11.55
N VAL A 316 -11.55 -12.37 -12.73
CA VAL A 316 -10.32 -13.11 -13.04
C VAL A 316 -9.13 -12.28 -12.57
N VAL A 317 -8.30 -12.89 -11.72
CA VAL A 317 -7.04 -12.31 -11.25
C VAL A 317 -5.92 -12.99 -12.03
N PRO A 318 -5.19 -12.27 -12.88
CA PRO A 318 -4.08 -12.84 -13.66
C PRO A 318 -2.89 -13.25 -12.78
#